data_f5cd7f6e0ad888735ffd86f52550298d
#
_entry.id   f5cd7f6e0ad888735ffd86f52550298d
#
_cell.length_a   1.000
_cell.length_b   1.000
_cell.length_c   1.000
_cell.angle_alpha   90.00
_cell.angle_beta   90.00
_cell.angle_gamma   90.00
#
_symmetry.space_group_name_H-M   'P 1'
#
loop_
_entity.id
_entity.type
_entity.pdbx_description
1 polymer ?
#
loop_
_entity_poly.entity_id
_entity_poly.type
_entity_poly.pdbx_seq_one_letter_code
_entity_poly.pdbx_strand_id
1 'polypeptide(L)'
;MKLLRAFIVWGCAAVVGVAIAAAPRGAAAGDAPLHIAFVGDSMADGLWGAMFRRLGKDKCLAEKVRLIRHAKNGTGLTRLDQYNWVNQVTALVDSSHPDLFVGSFGINDRQPIVESDKTRIEYPSAAFDTRYTAIVEDVARAATSDGASMLIVGLPVMLDVEANTDALAKNKIFTTAIAQINSPRVAYVTPWSSQPGADEYKPFLPNAKNNMVQVRATDGIHFTTAGYDMVMDAVYPSILASLKQRGRDLATECPPQLGAR
;
A
#
# COMPACT_ATOMS: atom_id res chain seq x y z
N MET A 1 82.82 -8.46 19.03
CA MET A 1 81.42 -8.94 18.95
C MET A 1 80.51 -7.72 18.98
N LYS A 2 79.98 -7.30 17.82
CA LYS A 2 79.06 -6.13 17.70
C LYS A 2 77.64 -6.66 17.43
N LEU A 3 76.76 -6.40 18.35
CA LEU A 3 75.30 -6.73 18.23
C LEU A 3 74.62 -5.65 17.39
N LEU A 4 74.06 -6.08 16.25
CA LEU A 4 73.24 -5.27 15.40
C LEU A 4 71.77 -5.31 15.93
N ARG A 5 71.18 -4.18 16.31
CA ARG A 5 69.77 -4.06 16.65
C ARG A 5 69.02 -3.67 15.40
N ALA A 6 68.12 -4.55 14.95
CA ALA A 6 67.17 -4.24 13.87
C ALA A 6 65.95 -3.51 14.44
N PHE A 7 65.65 -2.32 13.95
CA PHE A 7 64.40 -1.59 14.20
C PHE A 7 63.33 -2.03 13.20
N ILE A 8 62.25 -2.62 13.70
CA ILE A 8 61.05 -2.90 12.91
C ILE A 8 60.19 -1.68 12.99
N VAL A 9 60.02 -0.98 11.86
CA VAL A 9 59.06 0.13 11.70
C VAL A 9 57.72 -0.46 11.32
N TRP A 10 56.72 -0.36 12.18
CA TRP A 10 55.34 -0.69 11.87
C TRP A 10 54.69 0.51 11.18
N GLY A 11 54.42 0.37 9.88
CA GLY A 11 53.65 1.32 9.11
C GLY A 11 52.16 1.09 9.38
N CYS A 12 51.48 2.02 10.07
CA CYS A 12 50.04 2.07 10.16
C CYS A 12 49.49 2.56 8.83
N ALA A 13 48.90 1.67 8.03
CA ALA A 13 48.07 2.07 6.90
C ALA A 13 46.70 2.50 7.41
N ALA A 14 46.46 3.80 7.37
CA ALA A 14 45.11 4.35 7.64
C ALA A 14 44.20 4.07 6.43
N VAL A 15 43.26 3.14 6.60
CA VAL A 15 42.16 2.93 5.63
C VAL A 15 41.17 4.06 5.81
N VAL A 16 41.23 5.03 4.92
CA VAL A 16 40.17 6.08 4.83
C VAL A 16 38.94 5.45 4.20
N GLY A 17 38.00 5.01 5.03
CA GLY A 17 36.69 4.58 4.58
C GLY A 17 35.90 5.78 4.07
N VAL A 18 35.74 5.91 2.76
CA VAL A 18 34.79 6.87 2.17
C VAL A 18 33.39 6.33 2.43
N ALA A 19 32.73 6.86 3.45
CA ALA A 19 31.29 6.68 3.63
C ALA A 19 30.58 7.44 2.50
N ILE A 20 30.13 6.72 1.49
CA ILE A 20 29.20 7.27 0.51
C ILE A 20 27.87 7.43 1.24
N ALA A 21 27.63 8.62 1.81
CA ALA A 21 26.31 9.00 2.26
C ALA A 21 25.40 8.99 1.03
N ALA A 22 24.47 8.07 0.98
CA ALA A 22 23.37 8.14 0.03
C ALA A 22 22.64 9.46 0.29
N ALA A 23 22.82 10.44 -0.60
CA ALA A 23 22.10 11.69 -0.52
C ALA A 23 20.59 11.34 -0.53
N PRO A 24 19.80 11.92 0.42
CA PRO A 24 18.36 11.82 0.30
C PRO A 24 18.01 12.37 -1.09
N ARG A 25 17.28 11.59 -1.91
CA ARG A 25 16.73 12.10 -3.15
C ARG A 25 15.86 13.28 -2.78
N GLY A 26 16.45 14.47 -2.83
CA GLY A 26 15.73 15.72 -2.77
C GLY A 26 14.67 15.65 -3.88
N ALA A 27 13.42 16.02 -3.53
CA ALA A 27 12.36 16.14 -4.49
C ALA A 27 12.91 16.78 -5.75
N ALA A 28 13.04 16.00 -6.82
CA ALA A 28 13.17 16.56 -8.14
C ALA A 28 11.84 17.27 -8.39
N ALA A 29 11.78 18.53 -8.03
CA ALA A 29 10.78 19.45 -8.52
C ALA A 29 10.93 19.41 -10.04
N GLY A 30 10.12 18.64 -10.72
CA GLY A 30 10.23 18.47 -12.14
C GLY A 30 8.99 17.80 -12.70
N ASP A 31 8.74 18.04 -13.93
CA ASP A 31 7.61 17.57 -14.74
C ASP A 31 7.51 16.04 -14.87
N ALA A 32 8.38 15.26 -14.23
CA ALA A 32 8.35 13.80 -14.27
C ALA A 32 7.02 13.25 -13.70
N PRO A 33 6.40 12.30 -14.39
CA PRO A 33 5.19 11.67 -13.89
C PRO A 33 5.43 10.96 -12.55
N LEU A 34 4.43 11.03 -11.66
CA LEU A 34 4.39 10.29 -10.40
C LEU A 34 4.02 8.83 -10.66
N HIS A 35 4.74 7.91 -10.06
CA HIS A 35 4.44 6.49 -10.13
C HIS A 35 3.61 6.04 -8.93
N ILE A 36 2.39 5.58 -9.17
CA ILE A 36 1.49 5.04 -8.13
C ILE A 36 1.34 3.55 -8.36
N ALA A 37 1.84 2.75 -7.42
CA ALA A 37 1.76 1.29 -7.46
C ALA A 37 0.57 0.78 -6.65
N PHE A 38 -0.26 -0.06 -7.25
CA PHE A 38 -1.33 -0.78 -6.57
C PHE A 38 -0.86 -2.20 -6.27
N VAL A 39 -0.82 -2.55 -4.99
CA VAL A 39 -0.27 -3.81 -4.48
C VAL A 39 -1.28 -4.50 -3.57
N GLY A 40 -1.35 -5.83 -3.64
CA GLY A 40 -2.26 -6.62 -2.84
C GLY A 40 -3.05 -7.63 -3.66
N ASP A 41 -4.22 -7.98 -3.15
CA ASP A 41 -5.10 -8.99 -3.75
C ASP A 41 -6.07 -8.41 -4.81
N SER A 42 -7.19 -9.09 -5.03
CA SER A 42 -8.23 -8.64 -5.98
C SER A 42 -8.88 -7.30 -5.61
N MET A 43 -8.84 -6.93 -4.33
CA MET A 43 -9.33 -5.61 -3.91
C MET A 43 -8.41 -4.49 -4.44
N ALA A 44 -7.10 -4.67 -4.34
CA ALA A 44 -6.11 -3.75 -4.91
C ALA A 44 -6.22 -3.67 -6.44
N ASP A 45 -6.50 -4.79 -7.10
CA ASP A 45 -6.70 -4.84 -8.56
C ASP A 45 -7.92 -4.02 -8.99
N GLY A 46 -9.01 -4.12 -8.25
CA GLY A 46 -10.21 -3.29 -8.47
C GLY A 46 -9.96 -1.81 -8.26
N LEU A 47 -9.19 -1.43 -7.24
CA LEU A 47 -8.77 -0.06 -6.99
C LEU A 47 -7.88 0.49 -8.12
N TRP A 48 -6.92 -0.32 -8.61
CA TRP A 48 -6.14 0.04 -9.79
C TRP A 48 -7.03 0.32 -10.99
N GLY A 49 -8.01 -0.56 -11.26
CA GLY A 49 -8.97 -0.39 -12.37
C GLY A 49 -9.78 0.91 -12.25
N ALA A 50 -10.21 1.27 -11.04
CA ALA A 50 -10.94 2.51 -10.78
C ALA A 50 -10.05 3.75 -11.01
N MET A 51 -8.82 3.73 -10.50
CA MET A 51 -7.87 4.82 -10.75
C MET A 51 -7.52 4.95 -12.24
N PHE A 52 -7.36 3.83 -12.94
CA PHE A 52 -7.12 3.83 -14.38
C PHE A 52 -8.29 4.51 -15.15
N ARG A 53 -9.55 4.19 -14.81
CA ARG A 53 -10.72 4.86 -15.40
C ARG A 53 -10.78 6.35 -15.06
N ARG A 54 -10.36 6.73 -13.85
CA ARG A 54 -10.26 8.13 -13.44
C ARG A 54 -9.25 8.91 -14.29
N LEU A 55 -8.05 8.36 -14.51
CA LEU A 55 -7.05 8.97 -15.39
C LEU A 55 -7.57 9.11 -16.82
N GLY A 56 -8.32 8.12 -17.32
CA GLY A 56 -8.91 8.19 -18.65
C GLY A 56 -9.92 9.34 -18.86
N LYS A 57 -10.44 9.91 -17.75
CA LYS A 57 -11.37 11.04 -17.78
C LYS A 57 -10.69 12.39 -17.54
N ASP A 58 -9.43 12.40 -17.12
CA ASP A 58 -8.70 13.61 -16.73
C ASP A 58 -7.32 13.63 -17.43
N LYS A 59 -7.21 14.41 -18.49
CA LYS A 59 -5.99 14.53 -19.30
C LYS A 59 -4.80 15.03 -18.47
N CYS A 60 -5.01 16.00 -17.59
CA CYS A 60 -3.96 16.54 -16.74
C CYS A 60 -3.38 15.46 -15.83
N LEU A 61 -4.24 14.71 -15.13
CA LEU A 61 -3.80 13.59 -14.30
C LEU A 61 -3.11 12.51 -15.14
N ALA A 62 -3.62 12.21 -16.34
CA ALA A 62 -3.04 11.19 -17.23
C ALA A 62 -1.62 11.56 -17.72
N GLU A 63 -1.30 12.83 -17.80
CA GLU A 63 0.05 13.33 -18.12
C GLU A 63 0.98 13.23 -16.91
N LYS A 64 0.47 13.49 -15.71
CA LYS A 64 1.23 13.61 -14.46
C LYS A 64 1.38 12.32 -13.68
N VAL A 65 0.61 11.27 -13.97
CA VAL A 65 0.57 10.02 -13.21
C VAL A 65 0.80 8.81 -14.10
N ARG A 66 1.59 7.86 -13.63
CA ARG A 66 1.76 6.51 -14.20
C ARG A 66 1.32 5.50 -13.15
N LEU A 67 0.43 4.58 -13.55
CA LEU A 67 -0.05 3.53 -12.67
C LEU A 67 0.76 2.24 -12.88
N ILE A 68 1.15 1.63 -11.79
CA ILE A 68 1.78 0.32 -11.77
C ILE A 68 0.76 -0.67 -11.20
N ARG A 69 0.34 -1.64 -12.01
CA ARG A 69 -0.53 -2.74 -11.61
C ARG A 69 0.33 -3.89 -11.11
N HIS A 70 0.46 -4.03 -9.80
CA HIS A 70 1.20 -5.11 -9.16
C HIS A 70 0.31 -5.89 -8.19
N ALA A 71 -1.00 -5.89 -8.42
CA ALA A 71 -1.95 -6.71 -7.69
C ALA A 71 -1.92 -8.15 -8.19
N LYS A 72 -2.12 -9.12 -7.29
CA LYS A 72 -2.20 -10.55 -7.61
C LYS A 72 -3.41 -11.19 -6.92
N ASN A 73 -4.44 -11.45 -7.70
CA ASN A 73 -5.70 -12.03 -7.21
C ASN A 73 -5.47 -13.38 -6.52
N GLY A 74 -6.22 -13.63 -5.45
CA GLY A 74 -6.13 -14.87 -4.68
C GLY A 74 -4.92 -14.97 -3.75
N THR A 75 -4.07 -13.95 -3.68
CA THR A 75 -2.98 -13.88 -2.69
C THR A 75 -3.42 -13.16 -1.42
N GLY A 76 -2.59 -13.28 -0.38
CA GLY A 76 -2.75 -12.60 0.90
C GLY A 76 -1.40 -12.49 1.61
N LEU A 77 -1.44 -12.08 2.86
CA LEU A 77 -0.24 -11.93 3.70
C LEU A 77 0.10 -13.19 4.50
N THR A 78 -0.75 -14.24 4.44
CA THR A 78 -0.58 -15.45 5.23
C THR A 78 0.25 -16.54 4.55
N ARG A 79 0.45 -16.48 3.25
CA ARG A 79 1.15 -17.54 2.50
C ARG A 79 2.49 -17.07 1.98
N LEU A 80 3.42 -16.73 2.93
CA LEU A 80 4.77 -16.28 2.60
C LEU A 80 5.59 -17.35 1.89
N ASP A 81 5.20 -18.61 2.06
CA ASP A 81 5.79 -19.76 1.36
C ASP A 81 5.43 -19.83 -0.12
N GLN A 82 4.34 -19.20 -0.54
CA GLN A 82 3.86 -19.19 -1.94
C GLN A 82 4.07 -17.85 -2.62
N TYR A 83 3.75 -16.77 -1.89
CA TYR A 83 3.85 -15.41 -2.42
C TYR A 83 4.12 -14.42 -1.29
N ASN A 84 5.38 -14.03 -1.15
CA ASN A 84 5.82 -13.13 -0.09
C ASN A 84 5.72 -11.67 -0.54
N TRP A 85 4.72 -10.96 -0.04
CA TRP A 85 4.48 -9.56 -0.40
C TRP A 85 5.60 -8.61 0.01
N VAL A 86 6.36 -8.89 1.07
CA VAL A 86 7.54 -8.09 1.44
C VAL A 86 8.56 -8.12 0.31
N ASN A 87 8.88 -9.32 -0.19
CA ASN A 87 9.83 -9.50 -1.31
C ASN A 87 9.32 -8.84 -2.60
N GLN A 88 8.01 -8.95 -2.88
CA GLN A 88 7.42 -8.35 -4.08
C GLN A 88 7.48 -6.82 -4.04
N VAL A 89 7.18 -6.22 -2.91
CA VAL A 89 7.23 -4.77 -2.71
C VAL A 89 8.68 -4.29 -2.78
N THR A 90 9.63 -4.99 -2.15
CA THR A 90 11.06 -4.68 -2.24
C THR A 90 11.55 -4.69 -3.69
N ALA A 91 11.24 -5.75 -4.45
CA ALA A 91 11.60 -5.83 -5.85
C ALA A 91 10.98 -4.71 -6.70
N LEU A 92 9.77 -4.27 -6.35
CA LEU A 92 9.10 -3.18 -7.04
C LEU A 92 9.74 -1.82 -6.71
N VAL A 93 10.15 -1.61 -5.46
CA VAL A 93 10.95 -0.43 -5.06
C VAL A 93 12.23 -0.37 -5.90
N ASP A 94 12.97 -1.47 -5.96
CA ASP A 94 14.27 -1.54 -6.66
C ASP A 94 14.15 -1.32 -8.18
N SER A 95 13.04 -1.81 -8.78
CA SER A 95 12.89 -1.79 -10.25
C SER A 95 12.17 -0.57 -10.80
N SER A 96 11.25 0.01 -10.03
CA SER A 96 10.28 0.99 -10.55
C SER A 96 10.19 2.28 -9.72
N HIS A 97 10.78 2.30 -8.52
CA HIS A 97 10.82 3.46 -7.61
C HIS A 97 9.47 4.20 -7.50
N PRO A 98 8.39 3.55 -7.05
CA PRO A 98 7.11 4.21 -6.93
C PRO A 98 7.15 5.40 -5.96
N ASP A 99 6.35 6.41 -6.22
CA ASP A 99 6.18 7.54 -5.30
C ASP A 99 5.17 7.22 -4.21
N LEU A 100 4.16 6.41 -4.54
CA LEU A 100 3.10 6.00 -3.65
C LEU A 100 2.72 4.53 -3.92
N PHE A 101 2.61 3.76 -2.85
CA PHE A 101 1.95 2.46 -2.85
C PHE A 101 0.53 2.60 -2.31
N VAL A 102 -0.45 2.05 -3.02
CA VAL A 102 -1.83 1.87 -2.56
C VAL A 102 -2.04 0.38 -2.37
N GLY A 103 -2.09 -0.04 -1.11
CA GLY A 103 -2.19 -1.45 -0.73
C GLY A 103 -3.58 -1.83 -0.26
N SER A 104 -4.09 -3.00 -0.68
CA SER A 104 -5.27 -3.62 -0.10
C SER A 104 -5.06 -5.13 -0.04
N PHE A 105 -5.15 -5.69 1.17
CA PHE A 105 -4.83 -7.07 1.50
C PHE A 105 -5.86 -7.64 2.46
N GLY A 106 -5.93 -8.97 2.56
CA GLY A 106 -6.55 -9.63 3.70
C GLY A 106 -7.82 -10.40 3.43
N ILE A 107 -8.49 -10.22 2.29
CA ILE A 107 -9.73 -10.97 2.00
C ILE A 107 -9.49 -12.48 1.86
N ASN A 108 -8.25 -12.91 1.57
CA ASN A 108 -7.86 -14.30 1.40
C ASN A 108 -7.16 -14.88 2.65
N ASP A 109 -7.11 -14.14 3.75
CA ASP A 109 -6.24 -14.45 4.90
C ASP A 109 -6.98 -15.07 6.10
N ARG A 110 -8.14 -15.71 5.86
CA ARG A 110 -8.84 -16.56 6.85
C ARG A 110 -8.24 -17.96 6.87
N GLN A 111 -6.94 -18.05 7.06
CA GLN A 111 -6.16 -19.28 7.04
C GLN A 111 -4.88 -19.09 7.86
N PRO A 112 -4.22 -20.17 8.30
CA PRO A 112 -2.96 -20.08 9.00
C PRO A 112 -1.89 -19.34 8.22
N ILE A 113 -1.00 -18.62 8.92
CA ILE A 113 0.22 -18.10 8.34
C ILE A 113 1.17 -19.27 8.11
N VAL A 114 1.72 -19.35 6.90
CA VAL A 114 2.77 -20.31 6.55
C VAL A 114 3.99 -19.52 6.10
N GLU A 115 5.03 -19.59 6.94
CA GLU A 115 6.30 -18.92 6.70
C GLU A 115 7.08 -19.55 5.53
N SER A 116 8.10 -18.85 5.05
CA SER A 116 8.95 -19.36 3.96
C SER A 116 9.67 -20.68 4.31
N ASP A 117 9.96 -20.92 5.57
CA ASP A 117 10.53 -22.18 6.10
C ASP A 117 9.49 -23.25 6.39
N LYS A 118 8.20 -23.02 6.04
CA LYS A 118 7.04 -23.87 6.30
C LYS A 118 6.58 -23.91 7.75
N THR A 119 7.14 -23.12 8.64
CA THR A 119 6.56 -22.94 9.99
C THR A 119 5.14 -22.42 9.85
N ARG A 120 4.23 -22.94 10.69
CA ARG A 120 2.79 -22.67 10.63
C ARG A 120 2.31 -22.01 11.91
N ILE A 121 1.51 -20.94 11.77
CA ILE A 121 0.84 -20.25 12.87
C ILE A 121 -0.66 -20.32 12.62
N GLU A 122 -1.39 -20.95 13.54
CA GLU A 122 -2.81 -21.25 13.37
C GLU A 122 -3.69 -19.99 13.43
N TYR A 123 -4.75 -20.00 12.61
CA TYR A 123 -5.79 -18.98 12.57
C TYR A 123 -7.11 -19.57 13.10
N PRO A 124 -7.90 -18.82 13.90
CA PRO A 124 -7.53 -17.56 14.56
C PRO A 124 -6.73 -17.82 15.85
N SER A 125 -5.76 -16.95 16.16
CA SER A 125 -5.04 -16.99 17.44
C SER A 125 -4.33 -15.68 17.75
N ALA A 126 -3.98 -15.43 19.02
CA ALA A 126 -3.18 -14.26 19.39
C ALA A 126 -1.78 -14.26 18.72
N ALA A 127 -1.20 -15.43 18.49
CA ALA A 127 0.06 -15.57 17.76
C ALA A 127 -0.10 -15.16 16.28
N PHE A 128 -1.26 -15.51 15.69
CA PHE A 128 -1.60 -15.05 14.33
C PHE A 128 -1.69 -13.52 14.28
N ASP A 129 -2.43 -12.89 15.16
CA ASP A 129 -2.61 -11.44 15.17
C ASP A 129 -1.27 -10.71 15.32
N THR A 130 -0.41 -11.22 16.24
CA THR A 130 0.93 -10.66 16.44
C THR A 130 1.78 -10.78 15.18
N ARG A 131 1.81 -11.96 14.57
CA ARG A 131 2.64 -12.19 13.37
C ARG A 131 2.08 -11.46 12.15
N TYR A 132 0.76 -11.43 11.99
CA TYR A 132 0.11 -10.71 10.90
C TYR A 132 0.40 -9.20 10.99
N THR A 133 0.35 -8.64 12.20
CA THR A 133 0.75 -7.23 12.45
C THR A 133 2.18 -6.98 11.98
N ALA A 134 3.12 -7.85 12.37
CA ALA A 134 4.53 -7.74 11.95
C ALA A 134 4.68 -7.83 10.42
N ILE A 135 3.95 -8.71 9.73
CA ILE A 135 3.99 -8.80 8.26
C ILE A 135 3.48 -7.51 7.61
N VAL A 136 2.42 -6.91 8.13
CA VAL A 136 1.90 -5.61 7.66
C VAL A 136 2.95 -4.52 7.82
N GLU A 137 3.64 -4.49 8.97
CA GLU A 137 4.75 -3.55 9.21
C GLU A 137 5.90 -3.77 8.22
N ASP A 138 6.30 -5.01 7.99
CA ASP A 138 7.38 -5.37 7.07
C ASP A 138 7.06 -4.90 5.64
N VAL A 139 5.82 -5.13 5.16
CA VAL A 139 5.36 -4.65 3.86
C VAL A 139 5.41 -3.12 3.78
N ALA A 140 4.93 -2.44 4.82
CA ALA A 140 4.91 -0.98 4.83
C ALA A 140 6.33 -0.37 4.91
N ARG A 141 7.23 -0.98 5.69
CA ARG A 141 8.65 -0.56 5.76
C ARG A 141 9.36 -0.80 4.42
N ALA A 142 9.12 -1.95 3.78
CA ALA A 142 9.65 -2.23 2.45
C ALA A 142 9.17 -1.19 1.43
N ALA A 143 7.87 -0.88 1.41
CA ALA A 143 7.28 0.10 0.51
C ALA A 143 7.84 1.51 0.68
N THR A 144 8.25 1.87 1.90
CA THR A 144 8.72 3.23 2.22
C THR A 144 10.25 3.36 2.35
N SER A 145 11.00 2.29 2.04
CA SER A 145 12.46 2.20 2.24
C SER A 145 13.25 3.21 1.40
N ASP A 146 12.76 3.56 0.22
CA ASP A 146 13.39 4.50 -0.73
C ASP A 146 12.70 5.89 -0.66
N GLY A 147 11.91 6.12 0.38
CA GLY A 147 11.24 7.40 0.61
C GLY A 147 9.84 7.50 0.00
N ALA A 148 9.29 6.46 -0.61
CA ALA A 148 7.89 6.41 -1.04
C ALA A 148 6.91 6.57 0.13
N SER A 149 5.64 6.84 -0.17
CA SER A 149 4.55 6.73 0.79
C SER A 149 3.77 5.44 0.59
N MET A 150 3.10 4.96 1.63
CA MET A 150 2.17 3.84 1.54
C MET A 150 0.81 4.20 2.14
N LEU A 151 -0.25 3.94 1.39
CA LEU A 151 -1.63 4.05 1.81
C LEU A 151 -2.25 2.66 1.85
N ILE A 152 -2.62 2.18 3.03
CA ILE A 152 -3.35 0.92 3.20
C ILE A 152 -4.84 1.23 3.17
N VAL A 153 -5.56 0.62 2.23
CA VAL A 153 -7.01 0.71 2.10
C VAL A 153 -7.65 -0.46 2.84
N GLY A 154 -8.48 -0.13 3.81
CA GLY A 154 -9.17 -1.11 4.64
C GLY A 154 -10.17 -1.98 3.87
N LEU A 155 -10.47 -3.13 4.46
CA LEU A 155 -11.46 -4.08 3.94
C LEU A 155 -12.88 -3.59 4.19
N PRO A 156 -13.80 -3.80 3.25
CA PRO A 156 -15.20 -3.39 3.39
C PRO A 156 -15.98 -4.31 4.32
N VAL A 157 -17.18 -3.86 4.69
CA VAL A 157 -18.20 -4.75 5.28
C VAL A 157 -18.54 -5.87 4.29
N MET A 158 -18.57 -7.10 4.74
CA MET A 158 -18.86 -8.30 3.95
C MET A 158 -20.30 -8.77 4.16
N LEU A 159 -20.87 -9.48 3.19
CA LEU A 159 -22.20 -10.09 3.32
C LEU A 159 -22.21 -11.23 4.34
N ASP A 160 -21.22 -12.10 4.27
CA ASP A 160 -21.04 -13.21 5.21
C ASP A 160 -20.55 -12.69 6.56
N VAL A 161 -21.21 -13.13 7.65
CA VAL A 161 -20.94 -12.63 9.01
C VAL A 161 -19.54 -12.99 9.50
N GLU A 162 -19.05 -14.18 9.19
CA GLU A 162 -17.70 -14.59 9.59
C GLU A 162 -16.63 -13.83 8.79
N ALA A 163 -16.85 -13.67 7.47
CA ALA A 163 -15.98 -12.86 6.63
C ALA A 163 -15.95 -11.39 7.08
N ASN A 164 -17.10 -10.86 7.50
CA ASN A 164 -17.19 -9.50 8.04
C ASN A 164 -16.43 -9.37 9.38
N THR A 165 -16.60 -10.31 10.27
CA THR A 165 -15.89 -10.33 11.57
C THR A 165 -14.36 -10.36 11.34
N ASP A 166 -13.91 -11.18 10.41
CA ASP A 166 -12.51 -11.27 10.01
C ASP A 166 -11.99 -9.96 9.37
N ALA A 167 -12.77 -9.37 8.47
CA ALA A 167 -12.41 -8.09 7.84
C ALA A 167 -12.25 -6.97 8.87
N LEU A 168 -13.15 -6.88 9.86
CA LEU A 168 -13.05 -5.91 10.95
C LEU A 168 -11.83 -6.16 11.83
N ALA A 169 -11.52 -7.42 12.17
CA ALA A 169 -10.32 -7.78 12.92
C ALA A 169 -9.04 -7.37 12.16
N LYS A 170 -8.96 -7.63 10.85
CA LYS A 170 -7.83 -7.23 10.02
C LYS A 170 -7.69 -5.71 9.89
N ASN A 171 -8.80 -4.99 9.75
CA ASN A 171 -8.78 -3.52 9.77
C ASN A 171 -8.20 -2.96 11.08
N LYS A 172 -8.50 -3.60 12.21
CA LYS A 172 -7.89 -3.25 13.51
C LYS A 172 -6.39 -3.57 13.53
N ILE A 173 -5.97 -4.69 12.96
CA ILE A 173 -4.55 -5.04 12.84
C ILE A 173 -3.82 -4.00 11.96
N PHE A 174 -4.39 -3.59 10.83
CA PHE A 174 -3.80 -2.56 9.96
C PHE A 174 -3.60 -1.24 10.70
N THR A 175 -4.62 -0.77 11.42
CA THR A 175 -4.49 0.47 12.21
C THR A 175 -3.47 0.34 13.33
N THR A 176 -3.37 -0.83 13.98
CA THR A 176 -2.36 -1.11 15.01
C THR A 176 -0.95 -1.08 14.43
N ALA A 177 -0.70 -1.78 13.33
CA ALA A 177 0.60 -1.82 12.66
C ALA A 177 1.05 -0.41 12.24
N ILE A 178 0.15 0.39 11.67
CA ILE A 178 0.47 1.77 11.25
C ILE A 178 0.80 2.65 12.45
N ALA A 179 0.07 2.51 13.55
CA ALA A 179 0.38 3.23 14.78
C ALA A 179 1.76 2.85 15.35
N GLN A 180 2.14 1.57 15.27
CA GLN A 180 3.46 1.07 15.70
C GLN A 180 4.60 1.56 14.79
N ILE A 181 4.37 1.61 13.47
CA ILE A 181 5.33 2.19 12.51
C ILE A 181 5.58 3.66 12.81
N ASN A 182 4.56 4.39 13.23
CA ASN A 182 4.61 5.81 13.59
C ASN A 182 5.36 6.67 12.55
N SER A 183 5.05 6.47 11.27
CA SER A 183 5.68 7.19 10.16
C SER A 183 4.64 8.04 9.42
N PRO A 184 4.92 9.31 9.13
CA PRO A 184 4.02 10.14 8.33
C PRO A 184 3.86 9.65 6.87
N ARG A 185 4.73 8.73 6.43
CA ARG A 185 4.67 8.16 5.09
C ARG A 185 3.73 6.95 4.98
N VAL A 186 3.22 6.43 6.10
CA VAL A 186 2.31 5.28 6.11
C VAL A 186 0.98 5.72 6.67
N ALA A 187 -0.08 5.54 5.90
CA ALA A 187 -1.43 5.92 6.30
C ALA A 187 -2.42 4.77 6.07
N TYR A 188 -3.49 4.79 6.84
CA TYR A 188 -4.65 3.93 6.66
C TYR A 188 -5.85 4.77 6.24
N VAL A 189 -6.63 4.24 5.31
CA VAL A 189 -7.90 4.83 4.93
C VAL A 189 -8.98 3.76 4.86
N THR A 190 -10.12 4.05 5.47
CA THR A 190 -11.34 3.29 5.24
C THR A 190 -12.35 4.18 4.55
N PRO A 191 -12.71 3.90 3.29
CA PRO A 191 -13.71 4.69 2.58
C PRO A 191 -15.12 4.50 3.11
N TRP A 192 -15.32 3.49 3.96
CA TRP A 192 -16.62 3.06 4.46
C TRP A 192 -17.19 3.97 5.54
N SER A 193 -16.36 4.59 6.36
CA SER A 193 -16.79 5.45 7.48
C SER A 193 -17.44 6.77 7.05
N SER A 194 -17.27 7.18 5.80
CA SER A 194 -17.83 8.41 5.25
C SER A 194 -19.15 8.21 4.51
N GLN A 195 -19.64 6.97 4.40
CA GLN A 195 -20.86 6.64 3.67
C GLN A 195 -22.01 6.34 4.63
N PRO A 196 -23.26 6.76 4.32
CA PRO A 196 -24.42 6.38 5.12
C PRO A 196 -24.54 4.86 5.22
N GLY A 197 -24.63 4.33 6.46
CA GLY A 197 -24.64 2.90 6.73
C GLY A 197 -23.31 2.20 6.44
N ALA A 198 -22.20 2.85 6.72
CA ALA A 198 -20.85 2.30 6.57
C ALA A 198 -20.64 0.97 7.32
N ASP A 199 -21.38 0.75 8.39
CA ASP A 199 -21.32 -0.47 9.21
C ASP A 199 -22.24 -1.58 8.71
N GLU A 200 -22.95 -1.36 7.60
CA GLU A 200 -23.92 -2.28 7.03
C GLU A 200 -23.56 -2.69 5.60
N TYR A 201 -23.71 -3.98 5.29
CA TYR A 201 -23.56 -4.45 3.92
C TYR A 201 -24.69 -3.91 3.04
N LYS A 202 -24.34 -3.12 2.02
CA LYS A 202 -25.30 -2.56 1.05
C LYS A 202 -24.89 -2.94 -0.37
N PRO A 203 -25.69 -3.80 -1.04
CA PRO A 203 -25.40 -4.19 -2.42
C PRO A 203 -25.65 -3.06 -3.42
N PHE A 204 -26.50 -2.08 -3.07
CA PHE A 204 -26.85 -0.93 -3.92
C PHE A 204 -26.66 0.37 -3.15
N LEU A 205 -26.11 1.37 -3.82
CA LEU A 205 -25.96 2.74 -3.30
C LEU A 205 -26.40 3.75 -4.37
N PRO A 206 -26.86 4.96 -3.97
CA PRO A 206 -27.15 6.02 -4.93
C PRO A 206 -25.84 6.56 -5.54
N ASN A 207 -25.83 6.74 -6.85
CA ASN A 207 -24.75 7.44 -7.54
C ASN A 207 -24.93 8.98 -7.45
N ALA A 208 -24.01 9.76 -8.03
CA ALA A 208 -24.06 11.22 -8.01
C ALA A 208 -25.35 11.83 -8.62
N LYS A 209 -26.10 11.06 -9.44
CA LYS A 209 -27.40 11.44 -10.00
C LYS A 209 -28.59 10.93 -9.17
N ASN A 210 -28.33 10.42 -7.96
CA ASN A 210 -29.30 9.78 -7.07
C ASN A 210 -30.01 8.55 -7.64
N ASN A 211 -29.41 7.89 -8.64
CA ASN A 211 -29.88 6.60 -9.14
C ASN A 211 -29.23 5.46 -8.34
N MET A 212 -30.05 4.51 -7.87
CA MET A 212 -29.54 3.31 -7.19
C MET A 212 -28.76 2.46 -8.20
N VAL A 213 -27.49 2.19 -7.89
CA VAL A 213 -26.62 1.34 -8.71
C VAL A 213 -26.05 0.21 -7.86
N GLN A 214 -25.90 -0.96 -8.47
CA GLN A 214 -25.27 -2.09 -7.80
C GLN A 214 -23.79 -1.78 -7.59
N VAL A 215 -23.34 -1.79 -6.34
CA VAL A 215 -21.95 -1.49 -5.95
C VAL A 215 -21.20 -2.71 -5.47
N ARG A 216 -21.89 -3.78 -5.05
CA ARG A 216 -21.26 -5.04 -4.61
C ARG A 216 -21.52 -6.15 -5.62
N ALA A 217 -20.50 -6.96 -5.85
CA ALA A 217 -20.62 -8.17 -6.62
C ALA A 217 -21.51 -9.21 -5.89
N THR A 218 -21.98 -10.20 -6.61
CA THR A 218 -22.89 -11.23 -6.07
C THR A 218 -22.24 -12.17 -5.06
N ASP A 219 -20.90 -12.18 -5.00
CA ASP A 219 -20.13 -12.96 -4.01
C ASP A 219 -20.16 -12.36 -2.60
N GLY A 220 -20.70 -11.14 -2.44
CA GLY A 220 -20.78 -10.47 -1.15
C GLY A 220 -19.44 -9.92 -0.63
N ILE A 221 -18.38 -10.01 -1.43
CA ILE A 221 -17.00 -9.62 -1.08
C ILE A 221 -16.52 -8.47 -1.94
N HIS A 222 -16.50 -8.66 -3.26
CA HIS A 222 -15.97 -7.70 -4.20
C HIS A 222 -16.96 -6.57 -4.52
N PHE A 223 -16.43 -5.54 -5.17
CA PHE A 223 -17.24 -4.48 -5.74
C PHE A 223 -17.47 -4.71 -7.22
N THR A 224 -18.56 -4.14 -7.74
CA THR A 224 -18.74 -3.90 -9.17
C THR A 224 -17.80 -2.78 -9.64
N THR A 225 -17.72 -2.55 -10.94
CA THR A 225 -17.01 -1.40 -11.50
C THR A 225 -17.50 -0.07 -10.89
N ALA A 226 -18.82 0.12 -10.76
CA ALA A 226 -19.39 1.31 -10.13
C ALA A 226 -19.04 1.43 -8.65
N GLY A 227 -19.01 0.29 -7.93
CA GLY A 227 -18.60 0.26 -6.54
C GLY A 227 -17.13 0.64 -6.35
N TYR A 228 -16.22 0.07 -7.16
CA TYR A 228 -14.81 0.46 -7.11
C TYR A 228 -14.58 1.93 -7.47
N ASP A 229 -15.35 2.51 -8.40
CA ASP A 229 -15.28 3.93 -8.72
C ASP A 229 -15.67 4.79 -7.49
N MET A 230 -16.75 4.42 -6.77
CA MET A 230 -17.14 5.12 -5.53
C MET A 230 -16.11 4.98 -4.42
N VAL A 231 -15.53 3.78 -4.26
CA VAL A 231 -14.42 3.57 -3.30
C VAL A 231 -13.24 4.45 -3.66
N MET A 232 -12.87 4.51 -4.92
CA MET A 232 -11.78 5.35 -5.38
C MET A 232 -12.07 6.84 -5.15
N ASP A 233 -13.29 7.30 -5.36
CA ASP A 233 -13.67 8.69 -5.04
C ASP A 233 -13.47 9.01 -3.55
N ALA A 234 -13.73 8.07 -2.66
CA ALA A 234 -13.51 8.22 -1.22
C ALA A 234 -12.03 8.12 -0.81
N VAL A 235 -11.23 7.30 -1.50
CA VAL A 235 -9.78 7.10 -1.23
C VAL A 235 -8.91 8.19 -1.86
N TYR A 236 -9.35 8.76 -2.98
CA TYR A 236 -8.58 9.70 -3.78
C TYR A 236 -8.05 10.92 -3.01
N PRO A 237 -8.81 11.55 -2.08
CA PRO A 237 -8.25 12.63 -1.24
C PRO A 237 -7.04 12.20 -0.42
N SER A 238 -7.00 10.95 0.07
CA SER A 238 -5.86 10.40 0.80
C SER A 238 -4.65 10.15 -0.11
N ILE A 239 -4.89 9.73 -1.36
CA ILE A 239 -3.84 9.64 -2.39
C ILE A 239 -3.21 11.03 -2.62
N LEU A 240 -4.03 12.06 -2.83
CA LEU A 240 -3.56 13.43 -3.01
C LEU A 240 -2.77 13.93 -1.81
N ALA A 241 -3.26 13.67 -0.59
CA ALA A 241 -2.59 14.06 0.65
C ALA A 241 -1.21 13.39 0.78
N SER A 242 -1.10 12.09 0.47
CA SER A 242 0.17 11.34 0.50
C SER A 242 1.18 11.89 -0.52
N LEU A 243 0.75 12.23 -1.72
CA LEU A 243 1.60 12.83 -2.74
C LEU A 243 2.02 14.27 -2.39
N LYS A 244 1.13 15.04 -1.77
CA LYS A 244 1.42 16.39 -1.30
C LYS A 244 2.50 16.40 -0.21
N GLN A 245 2.49 15.45 0.70
CA GLN A 245 3.55 15.27 1.70
C GLN A 245 4.93 15.01 1.06
N ARG A 246 4.96 14.50 -0.17
CA ARG A 246 6.17 14.33 -0.99
C ARG A 246 6.52 15.55 -1.84
N GLY A 247 5.82 16.66 -1.67
CA GLY A 247 6.05 17.90 -2.41
C GLY A 247 5.36 17.99 -3.77
N ARG A 248 4.41 17.09 -4.08
CA ARG A 248 3.64 17.11 -5.34
C ARG A 248 2.16 17.34 -5.06
N ASP A 249 1.69 18.54 -5.29
CA ASP A 249 0.29 18.93 -5.06
C ASP A 249 -0.54 18.80 -6.35
N LEU A 250 -0.92 17.55 -6.67
CA LEU A 250 -1.76 17.27 -7.85
C LEU A 250 -3.11 17.98 -7.82
N ALA A 251 -3.64 18.34 -6.65
CA ALA A 251 -4.89 19.10 -6.58
C ALA A 251 -4.72 20.53 -7.13
N THR A 252 -3.54 21.11 -6.94
CA THR A 252 -3.19 22.43 -7.51
C THR A 252 -2.68 22.30 -8.94
N GLU A 253 -1.87 21.26 -9.25
CA GLU A 253 -1.32 21.00 -10.57
C GLU A 253 -2.42 20.65 -11.60
N CYS A 254 -3.46 19.91 -11.16
CA CYS A 254 -4.59 19.48 -11.97
C CYS A 254 -5.91 19.81 -11.25
N PRO A 255 -6.32 21.08 -11.23
CA PRO A 255 -7.56 21.45 -10.58
C PRO A 255 -8.75 20.78 -11.28
N PRO A 256 -9.82 20.40 -10.52
CA PRO A 256 -11.02 19.80 -11.11
C PRO A 256 -11.56 20.72 -12.21
N GLN A 257 -11.80 20.17 -13.39
CA GLN A 257 -12.41 20.93 -14.48
C GLN A 257 -13.87 21.25 -14.09
N LEU A 258 -14.17 22.53 -13.93
CA LEU A 258 -15.53 23.01 -13.71
C LEU A 258 -16.37 22.63 -14.93
N GLY A 259 -17.19 21.57 -14.83
CA GLY A 259 -18.08 21.12 -15.89
C GLY A 259 -18.07 19.65 -16.26
N ALA A 260 -17.15 18.82 -15.75
CA ALA A 260 -17.13 17.40 -15.97
C ALA A 260 -17.94 16.65 -14.87
N ARG A 261 -19.25 16.88 -14.81
CA ARG A 261 -20.21 16.11 -14.01
C ARG A 261 -21.16 15.33 -14.90
#